data_a694c732d22ad0250a8dcb6b51541bf2
#
_entry.id   a694c732d22ad0250a8dcb6b51541bf2
#
_cell.length_a   1.000
_cell.length_b   1.000
_cell.length_c   1.000
_cell.angle_alpha   90.00
_cell.angle_beta   90.00
_cell.angle_gamma   90.00
#
_symmetry.space_group_name_H-M   'P 1'
#
loop_
_entity.id
_entity.type
_entity.pdbx_description
1 polymer ?
#
loop_
_entity_poly.entity_id
_entity_poly.type
_entity_poly.pdbx_seq_one_letter_code
_entity_poly.pdbx_strand_id
1 'polypeptide(L)'
;ADKMRPKEYIERVRQRDIYDPVLTFQLSNDFHVRKVMTNYLPNDEESKHYACLLQWDNIYYQPPTQEYINPKTTVRVGLVQWQMRSYKTLDDLFEQVEFFVDAVSDYKSDFVLFPEYFNAPLMSKYNDKGESQAIRGLAKYTDEIRDRFINLAISYNINIITGSMPYV
;
A
#
# COMPACT_ATOMS: atom_id res chain seq x y z
N ALA A 1 13.31 21.03 -33.40
CA ALA A 1 12.77 20.02 -32.48
C ALA A 1 11.37 20.37 -31.91
N ASP A 2 10.75 21.49 -32.32
CA ASP A 2 9.71 22.10 -31.47
C ASP A 2 8.26 21.98 -31.89
N LYS A 3 7.90 21.05 -32.79
CA LYS A 3 6.52 21.01 -33.30
C LYS A 3 5.86 19.63 -33.28
N MET A 4 6.41 18.69 -32.52
CA MET A 4 5.78 17.37 -32.45
C MET A 4 4.50 17.42 -31.64
N ARG A 5 3.41 16.88 -32.19
CA ARG A 5 2.13 16.77 -31.47
C ARG A 5 2.19 15.64 -30.43
N PRO A 6 1.52 15.77 -29.28
CA PRO A 6 1.59 14.75 -28.23
C PRO A 6 1.23 13.32 -28.69
N LYS A 7 0.26 13.19 -29.59
CA LYS A 7 -0.10 11.88 -30.17
C LYS A 7 1.03 11.29 -31.03
N GLU A 8 1.73 12.12 -31.79
CA GLU A 8 2.87 11.70 -32.60
C GLU A 8 4.04 11.28 -31.69
N TYR A 9 4.29 12.01 -30.60
CA TYR A 9 5.28 11.66 -29.61
C TYR A 9 5.03 10.25 -29.04
N ILE A 10 3.81 10.00 -28.56
CA ILE A 10 3.40 8.71 -28.01
C ILE A 10 3.59 7.59 -29.03
N GLU A 11 3.24 7.81 -30.28
CA GLU A 11 3.39 6.80 -31.33
C GLU A 11 4.86 6.49 -31.61
N ARG A 12 5.73 7.49 -31.63
CA ARG A 12 7.19 7.29 -31.80
C ARG A 12 7.82 6.59 -30.60
N VAL A 13 7.34 6.85 -29.37
CA VAL A 13 7.77 6.07 -28.20
C VAL A 13 7.33 4.61 -28.32
N ARG A 14 6.10 4.37 -28.77
CA ARG A 14 5.58 3.00 -29.02
C ARG A 14 6.37 2.26 -30.09
N GLN A 15 6.79 2.96 -31.14
CA GLN A 15 7.63 2.42 -32.23
C GLN A 15 9.10 2.30 -31.84
N ARG A 16 9.47 2.78 -30.65
CA ARG A 16 10.85 2.84 -30.13
C ARG A 16 11.78 3.81 -30.89
N ASP A 17 11.22 4.75 -31.64
CA ASP A 17 11.98 5.82 -32.30
C ASP A 17 12.45 6.89 -31.30
N ILE A 18 11.70 7.04 -30.21
CA ILE A 18 12.02 7.93 -29.09
C ILE A 18 12.03 7.09 -27.83
N TYR A 19 13.07 7.27 -27.00
CA TYR A 19 13.14 6.69 -25.67
C TYR A 19 12.64 7.67 -24.63
N ASP A 20 11.52 7.36 -24.00
CA ASP A 20 10.99 8.03 -22.83
C ASP A 20 11.00 7.01 -21.69
N PRO A 21 11.81 7.22 -20.62
CA PRO A 21 11.99 6.20 -19.59
C PRO A 21 10.68 5.80 -18.88
N VAL A 22 9.79 6.75 -18.69
CA VAL A 22 8.51 6.52 -17.99
C VAL A 22 7.50 5.86 -18.93
N LEU A 23 7.22 6.49 -20.07
CA LEU A 23 6.21 6.02 -21.00
C LEU A 23 6.61 4.69 -21.65
N THR A 24 7.90 4.51 -21.99
CA THR A 24 8.41 3.25 -22.55
C THR A 24 8.23 2.10 -21.57
N PHE A 25 8.56 2.32 -20.28
CA PHE A 25 8.36 1.32 -19.23
C PHE A 25 6.88 0.94 -19.09
N GLN A 26 6.00 1.92 -19.04
CA GLN A 26 4.57 1.68 -18.88
C GLN A 26 3.97 0.94 -20.08
N LEU A 27 4.28 1.36 -21.31
CA LEU A 27 3.81 0.68 -22.53
C LEU A 27 4.35 -0.75 -22.66
N SER A 28 5.55 -1.01 -22.12
CA SER A 28 6.14 -2.37 -22.11
C SER A 28 5.51 -3.27 -21.03
N ASN A 29 4.76 -2.72 -20.09
CA ASN A 29 4.04 -3.44 -19.04
C ASN A 29 2.52 -3.41 -19.25
N ASP A 30 2.07 -3.45 -20.50
CA ASP A 30 0.67 -3.54 -20.91
C ASP A 30 -0.22 -2.38 -20.48
N PHE A 31 0.36 -1.20 -20.19
CA PHE A 31 -0.42 0.01 -20.04
C PHE A 31 -0.84 0.56 -21.41
N HIS A 32 -2.08 0.98 -21.51
CA HIS A 32 -2.68 1.56 -22.71
C HIS A 32 -2.94 3.05 -22.52
N VAL A 33 -2.51 3.87 -23.48
CA VAL A 33 -2.83 5.30 -23.46
C VAL A 33 -4.31 5.51 -23.79
N ARG A 34 -5.07 6.03 -22.85
CA ARG A 34 -6.51 6.33 -23.00
C ARG A 34 -6.76 7.75 -23.44
N LYS A 35 -6.00 8.68 -22.90
CA LYS A 35 -6.22 10.10 -23.16
C LYS A 35 -4.93 10.89 -22.99
N VAL A 36 -4.74 11.90 -23.84
CA VAL A 36 -3.78 12.97 -23.61
C VAL A 36 -4.49 14.11 -22.89
N MET A 37 -3.94 14.53 -21.75
CA MET A 37 -4.46 15.65 -20.96
C MET A 37 -3.58 16.88 -21.23
N THR A 38 -4.23 18.02 -21.41
CA THR A 38 -3.58 19.32 -21.60
C THR A 38 -3.64 20.14 -20.33
N ASN A 39 -2.61 20.93 -20.06
CA ASN A 39 -2.52 21.78 -18.86
C ASN A 39 -2.72 21.02 -17.54
N TYR A 40 -2.26 19.76 -17.50
CA TYR A 40 -2.40 18.91 -16.32
C TYR A 40 -1.48 19.35 -15.19
N LEU A 41 -0.22 19.70 -15.52
CA LEU A 41 0.77 20.23 -14.60
C LEU A 41 1.23 21.59 -15.10
N PRO A 42 0.71 22.69 -14.56
CA PRO A 42 1.03 24.05 -15.07
C PRO A 42 2.50 24.44 -14.98
N ASN A 43 3.27 23.79 -14.07
CA ASN A 43 4.67 24.11 -13.83
C ASN A 43 5.65 23.13 -14.54
N ASP A 44 5.13 22.20 -15.33
CA ASP A 44 5.93 21.21 -16.06
C ASP A 44 6.16 21.69 -17.51
N GLU A 45 7.20 22.49 -17.71
CA GLU A 45 7.57 23.01 -19.01
C GLU A 45 8.17 21.94 -19.93
N GLU A 46 8.82 20.92 -19.37
CA GLU A 46 9.47 19.85 -20.13
C GLU A 46 8.45 19.03 -20.92
N SER A 47 7.33 18.67 -20.30
CA SER A 47 6.21 17.99 -20.95
C SER A 47 5.30 18.93 -21.75
N LYS A 48 5.59 20.24 -21.76
CA LYS A 48 4.70 21.28 -22.35
C LYS A 48 3.29 21.20 -21.75
N HIS A 49 3.19 20.90 -20.46
CA HIS A 49 1.96 20.75 -19.68
C HIS A 49 1.06 19.60 -20.14
N TYR A 50 1.58 18.65 -20.95
CA TYR A 50 0.84 17.45 -21.35
C TYR A 50 1.09 16.29 -20.38
N ALA A 51 0.04 15.50 -20.16
CA ALA A 51 0.16 14.22 -19.46
C ALA A 51 -0.63 13.14 -20.21
N CYS A 52 -0.25 11.89 -19.98
CA CYS A 52 -0.96 10.74 -20.50
C CYS A 52 -1.78 10.08 -19.39
N LEU A 53 -3.07 9.92 -19.61
CA LEU A 53 -3.88 8.99 -18.82
C LEU A 53 -3.65 7.60 -19.35
N LEU A 54 -3.10 6.74 -18.50
CA LEU A 54 -2.81 5.35 -18.81
C LEU A 54 -3.82 4.45 -18.08
N GLN A 55 -4.15 3.35 -18.71
CA GLN A 55 -4.97 2.29 -18.15
C GLN A 55 -4.20 0.98 -18.25
N TRP A 56 -4.21 0.22 -17.18
CA TRP A 56 -3.82 -1.17 -17.14
C TRP A 56 -5.04 -2.02 -16.77
N ASP A 57 -5.27 -3.07 -17.54
CA ASP A 57 -6.41 -3.95 -17.33
C ASP A 57 -5.93 -5.22 -16.61
N ASN A 58 -6.46 -5.46 -15.42
CA ASN A 58 -6.20 -6.69 -14.69
C ASN A 58 -6.93 -7.85 -15.37
N ILE A 59 -6.22 -8.65 -16.16
CA ILE A 59 -6.79 -9.81 -16.87
C ILE A 59 -7.33 -10.89 -15.93
N TYR A 60 -6.92 -10.88 -14.66
CA TYR A 60 -7.41 -11.81 -13.65
C TYR A 60 -8.60 -11.25 -12.86
N TYR A 61 -8.99 -10.00 -13.16
CA TYR A 61 -10.16 -9.41 -12.52
C TYR A 61 -11.43 -10.10 -13.01
N GLN A 62 -12.11 -10.75 -12.08
CA GLN A 62 -13.46 -11.24 -12.30
C GLN A 62 -14.42 -10.25 -11.64
N PRO A 63 -15.27 -9.57 -12.42
CA PRO A 63 -16.28 -8.71 -11.81
C PRO A 63 -17.16 -9.56 -10.89
N PRO A 64 -17.52 -9.05 -9.70
CA PRO A 64 -18.42 -9.77 -8.83
C PRO A 64 -19.70 -10.09 -9.61
N THR A 65 -20.16 -11.34 -9.51
CA THR A 65 -21.44 -11.75 -10.08
C THR A 65 -22.54 -10.86 -9.53
N GLN A 66 -23.57 -10.62 -10.29
CA GLN A 66 -24.64 -9.64 -10.01
C GLN A 66 -25.33 -9.84 -8.63
N GLU A 67 -25.19 -11.01 -8.02
CA GLU A 67 -25.65 -11.31 -6.65
C GLU A 67 -24.86 -10.56 -5.55
N TYR A 68 -23.65 -10.05 -5.86
CA TYR A 68 -22.83 -9.28 -4.93
C TYR A 68 -22.93 -7.76 -5.10
N ILE A 69 -23.78 -7.29 -6.05
CA ILE A 69 -24.03 -5.87 -6.24
C ILE A 69 -25.21 -5.43 -5.33
N ASN A 70 -25.12 -5.73 -4.06
CA ASN A 70 -25.62 -4.84 -3.04
C ASN A 70 -24.39 -4.03 -2.60
N PRO A 71 -24.20 -2.80 -3.08
CA PRO A 71 -23.06 -2.02 -2.66
C PRO A 71 -23.18 -1.90 -1.14
N LYS A 72 -22.20 -2.47 -0.44
CA LYS A 72 -22.11 -2.30 1.01
C LYS A 72 -21.99 -0.79 1.24
N THR A 73 -23.11 -0.15 1.56
CA THR A 73 -23.21 1.30 1.71
C THR A 73 -22.51 1.79 2.97
N THR A 74 -22.14 0.86 3.85
CA THR A 74 -21.50 1.16 5.14
C THR A 74 -20.29 0.25 5.33
N VAL A 75 -19.14 0.85 5.58
CA VAL A 75 -17.92 0.15 5.96
C VAL A 75 -17.70 0.38 7.45
N ARG A 76 -17.48 -0.70 8.19
CA ARG A 76 -17.14 -0.64 9.62
C ARG A 76 -15.64 -0.77 9.79
N VAL A 77 -15.06 0.17 10.52
CA VAL A 77 -13.63 0.19 10.82
C VAL A 77 -13.45 0.19 12.32
N GLY A 78 -12.77 -0.82 12.83
CA GLY A 78 -12.31 -0.85 14.22
C GLY A 78 -10.97 -0.12 14.33
N LEU A 79 -10.93 0.93 15.14
CA LEU A 79 -9.70 1.66 15.42
C LEU A 79 -9.12 1.16 16.74
N VAL A 80 -7.89 0.65 16.69
CA VAL A 80 -7.21 0.16 17.88
C VAL A 80 -6.54 1.33 18.62
N GLN A 81 -7.04 1.62 19.80
CA GLN A 81 -6.36 2.54 20.71
C GLN A 81 -5.26 1.76 21.43
N TRP A 82 -4.06 1.79 20.85
CA TRP A 82 -2.93 1.02 21.32
C TRP A 82 -2.25 1.66 22.51
N GLN A 83 -2.01 0.88 23.56
CA GLN A 83 -1.19 1.34 24.67
C GLN A 83 0.24 0.85 24.51
N MET A 84 1.20 1.77 24.52
CA MET A 84 2.62 1.47 24.46
C MET A 84 3.09 0.86 25.78
N ARG A 85 3.02 -0.45 25.90
CA ARG A 85 3.51 -1.23 27.04
C ARG A 85 4.78 -1.94 26.64
N SER A 86 5.67 -2.18 27.58
CA SER A 86 6.87 -3.00 27.35
C SER A 86 6.49 -4.47 27.16
N TYR A 87 6.91 -5.07 26.07
CA TYR A 87 6.73 -6.51 25.79
C TYR A 87 8.07 -7.21 25.83
N LYS A 88 8.14 -8.38 26.45
CA LYS A 88 9.36 -9.16 26.55
C LYS A 88 9.60 -9.97 25.28
N THR A 89 8.56 -10.44 24.63
CA THR A 89 8.61 -11.28 23.44
C THR A 89 7.70 -10.76 22.36
N LEU A 90 7.88 -11.25 21.15
CA LEU A 90 6.94 -10.98 20.05
C LEU A 90 5.60 -11.67 20.32
N ASP A 91 5.60 -12.82 21.01
CA ASP A 91 4.39 -13.53 21.38
C ASP A 91 3.52 -12.70 22.34
N ASP A 92 4.12 -12.09 23.37
CA ASP A 92 3.40 -11.20 24.29
C ASP A 92 2.74 -10.02 23.54
N LEU A 93 3.41 -9.47 22.52
CA LEU A 93 2.86 -8.43 21.66
C LEU A 93 1.66 -8.96 20.88
N PHE A 94 1.79 -10.16 20.29
CA PHE A 94 0.75 -10.74 19.46
C PHE A 94 -0.45 -11.26 20.23
N GLU A 95 -0.34 -11.64 21.48
CA GLU A 95 -1.48 -11.88 22.36
C GLU A 95 -2.37 -10.63 22.44
N GLN A 96 -1.75 -9.46 22.59
CA GLN A 96 -2.51 -8.20 22.62
C GLN A 96 -3.06 -7.82 21.25
N VAL A 97 -2.32 -8.06 20.16
CA VAL A 97 -2.79 -7.84 18.79
C VAL A 97 -4.01 -8.71 18.51
N GLU A 98 -3.93 -10.00 18.79
CA GLU A 98 -5.00 -10.96 18.55
C GLU A 98 -6.25 -10.61 19.35
N PHE A 99 -6.12 -10.18 20.60
CA PHE A 99 -7.25 -9.69 21.40
C PHE A 99 -8.02 -8.57 20.69
N PHE A 100 -7.34 -7.61 20.08
CA PHE A 100 -8.02 -6.54 19.34
C PHE A 100 -8.62 -7.02 18.02
N VAL A 101 -7.93 -7.90 17.29
CA VAL A 101 -8.44 -8.48 16.04
C VAL A 101 -9.71 -9.27 16.32
N ASP A 102 -9.70 -10.10 17.34
CA ASP A 102 -10.83 -10.91 17.77
C ASP A 102 -12.04 -10.02 18.14
N ALA A 103 -11.84 -9.06 19.05
CA ALA A 103 -12.87 -8.14 19.46
C ALA A 103 -13.49 -7.37 18.28
N VAL A 104 -12.66 -6.84 17.36
CA VAL A 104 -13.13 -6.09 16.20
C VAL A 104 -13.85 -6.98 15.20
N SER A 105 -13.41 -8.23 15.03
CA SER A 105 -14.06 -9.20 14.14
C SER A 105 -15.46 -9.60 14.66
N ASP A 106 -15.61 -9.76 15.97
CA ASP A 106 -16.90 -10.06 16.62
C ASP A 106 -17.95 -8.97 16.39
N TYR A 107 -17.53 -7.70 16.29
CA TYR A 107 -18.40 -6.59 15.89
C TYR A 107 -18.76 -6.58 14.40
N LYS A 108 -18.35 -7.61 13.64
CA LYS A 108 -18.58 -7.70 12.18
C LYS A 108 -18.02 -6.48 11.43
N SER A 109 -16.86 -6.03 11.87
CA SER A 109 -16.14 -4.94 11.20
C SER A 109 -15.48 -5.44 9.92
N ASP A 110 -15.30 -4.55 8.95
CA ASP A 110 -14.64 -4.85 7.68
C ASP A 110 -13.13 -4.71 7.77
N PHE A 111 -12.70 -3.77 8.62
CA PHE A 111 -11.30 -3.45 8.81
C PHE A 111 -10.99 -3.31 10.30
N VAL A 112 -9.78 -3.71 10.68
CA VAL A 112 -9.13 -3.31 11.91
C VAL A 112 -7.90 -2.47 11.58
N LEU A 113 -7.74 -1.32 12.22
CA LEU A 113 -6.65 -0.38 11.98
C LEU A 113 -5.81 -0.24 13.25
N PHE A 114 -4.54 -0.65 13.17
CA PHE A 114 -3.54 -0.41 14.20
C PHE A 114 -2.81 0.92 13.94
N PRO A 115 -2.30 1.58 14.99
CA PRO A 115 -1.55 2.81 14.81
C PRO A 115 -0.17 2.52 14.19
N GLU A 116 0.40 3.58 13.62
CA GLU A 116 1.77 3.55 13.16
C GLU A 116 2.72 3.20 14.31
N TYR A 117 3.76 2.42 14.00
CA TYR A 117 4.73 1.96 15.00
C TYR A 117 4.13 1.23 16.21
N PHE A 118 3.02 0.51 16.05
CA PHE A 118 2.42 -0.29 17.13
C PHE A 118 3.43 -1.27 17.76
N ASN A 119 4.48 -1.67 17.00
CA ASN A 119 5.56 -2.56 17.42
C ASN A 119 6.71 -1.85 18.16
N ALA A 120 6.66 -0.53 18.30
CA ALA A 120 7.69 0.25 19.01
C ALA A 120 8.00 -0.25 20.43
N PRO A 121 7.05 -0.82 21.20
CA PRO A 121 7.36 -1.38 22.52
C PRO A 121 8.46 -2.44 22.54
N LEU A 122 8.68 -3.15 21.42
CA LEU A 122 9.79 -4.11 21.29
C LEU A 122 11.16 -3.44 21.28
N MET A 123 11.22 -2.11 21.05
CA MET A 123 12.47 -1.34 21.15
C MET A 123 13.03 -1.28 22.56
N SER A 124 12.23 -1.56 23.59
CA SER A 124 12.71 -1.57 24.98
C SER A 124 13.94 -2.46 25.20
N LYS A 125 14.14 -3.48 24.37
CA LYS A 125 15.33 -4.35 24.37
C LYS A 125 16.61 -3.65 23.88
N TYR A 126 16.48 -2.47 23.30
CA TYR A 126 17.57 -1.72 22.69
C TYR A 126 17.77 -0.34 23.31
N ASN A 127 17.21 -0.09 24.52
CA ASN A 127 17.25 1.21 25.19
C ASN A 127 18.68 1.70 25.49
N ASP A 128 19.63 0.80 25.62
CA ASP A 128 21.05 1.04 25.82
C ASP A 128 21.83 1.27 24.53
N LYS A 129 21.16 1.20 23.37
CA LYS A 129 21.75 1.38 22.04
C LYS A 129 21.37 2.71 21.44
N GLY A 130 22.17 3.19 20.49
CA GLY A 130 21.82 4.38 19.70
C GLY A 130 20.56 4.17 18.86
N GLU A 131 19.83 5.26 18.57
CA GLU A 131 18.55 5.24 17.85
C GLU A 131 18.55 4.43 16.57
N SER A 132 19.59 4.59 15.73
CA SER A 132 19.72 3.83 14.47
C SER A 132 19.84 2.33 14.71
N GLN A 133 20.47 1.91 15.80
CA GLN A 133 20.60 0.50 16.14
C GLN A 133 19.30 -0.08 16.70
N ALA A 134 18.56 0.73 17.44
CA ALA A 134 17.25 0.36 17.96
C ALA A 134 16.24 0.17 16.82
N ILE A 135 16.20 1.07 15.83
CA ILE A 135 15.36 0.95 14.65
C ILE A 135 15.70 -0.29 13.81
N ARG A 136 17.01 -0.54 13.58
CA ARG A 136 17.44 -1.75 12.87
C ARG A 136 17.12 -3.02 13.66
N GLY A 137 17.16 -2.94 14.98
CA GLY A 137 16.75 -4.03 15.86
C GLY A 137 15.26 -4.33 15.74
N LEU A 138 14.42 -3.28 15.66
CA LEU A 138 12.98 -3.40 15.47
C LEU A 138 12.64 -3.97 14.09
N ALA A 139 13.34 -3.53 13.04
CA ALA A 139 13.12 -3.99 11.66
C ALA A 139 13.31 -5.51 11.47
N LYS A 140 14.08 -6.16 12.34
CA LYS A 140 14.27 -7.62 12.29
C LYS A 140 12.99 -8.42 12.54
N TYR A 141 12.02 -7.82 13.20
CA TYR A 141 10.73 -8.46 13.47
C TYR A 141 9.72 -8.26 12.34
N THR A 142 9.98 -7.40 11.36
CA THR A 142 8.98 -6.94 10.40
C THR A 142 8.42 -8.07 9.54
N ASP A 143 9.24 -8.98 9.05
CA ASP A 143 8.78 -10.13 8.25
C ASP A 143 7.93 -11.09 9.08
N GLU A 144 8.36 -11.43 10.31
CA GLU A 144 7.59 -12.29 11.19
C GLU A 144 6.27 -11.63 11.60
N ILE A 145 6.27 -10.33 11.89
CA ILE A 145 5.06 -9.55 12.19
C ILE A 145 4.10 -9.61 11.01
N ARG A 146 4.57 -9.37 9.79
CA ARG A 146 3.76 -9.44 8.57
C ARG A 146 3.09 -10.81 8.43
N ASP A 147 3.86 -11.88 8.57
CA ASP A 147 3.36 -13.23 8.37
C ASP A 147 2.31 -13.61 9.44
N ARG A 148 2.50 -13.16 10.69
CA ARG A 148 1.52 -13.33 11.76
C ARG A 148 0.22 -12.57 11.48
N PHE A 149 0.30 -11.32 10.98
CA PHE A 149 -0.89 -10.57 10.59
C PHE A 149 -1.65 -11.21 9.42
N ILE A 150 -0.93 -11.77 8.44
CA ILE A 150 -1.57 -12.52 7.35
C ILE A 150 -2.38 -13.68 7.91
N ASN A 151 -1.82 -14.44 8.84
CA ASN A 151 -2.51 -15.55 9.47
C ASN A 151 -3.75 -15.09 10.27
N LEU A 152 -3.64 -14.00 11.04
CA LEU A 152 -4.78 -13.42 11.75
C LEU A 152 -5.88 -12.94 10.79
N ALA A 153 -5.50 -12.24 9.71
CA ALA A 153 -6.46 -11.76 8.72
C ALA A 153 -7.27 -12.90 8.08
N ILE A 154 -6.59 -14.03 7.80
CA ILE A 154 -7.24 -15.24 7.28
C ILE A 154 -8.12 -15.89 8.34
N SER A 155 -7.60 -16.10 9.56
CA SER A 155 -8.30 -16.82 10.64
C SER A 155 -9.56 -16.09 11.09
N TYR A 156 -9.50 -14.77 11.17
CA TYR A 156 -10.62 -13.93 11.62
C TYR A 156 -11.47 -13.36 10.47
N ASN A 157 -11.10 -13.67 9.22
CA ASN A 157 -11.76 -13.17 8.00
C ASN A 157 -11.99 -11.64 8.03
N ILE A 158 -10.95 -10.88 8.37
CA ILE A 158 -11.00 -9.43 8.51
C ILE A 158 -9.79 -8.78 7.80
N ASN A 159 -10.00 -7.60 7.22
CA ASN A 159 -8.89 -6.83 6.67
C ASN A 159 -8.14 -6.11 7.79
N ILE A 160 -6.80 -6.23 7.80
CA ILE A 160 -5.96 -5.63 8.83
C ILE A 160 -5.05 -4.56 8.20
N ILE A 161 -5.07 -3.36 8.76
CA ILE A 161 -4.16 -2.27 8.41
C ILE A 161 -3.22 -2.06 9.60
N THR A 162 -1.95 -2.40 9.43
CA THR A 162 -0.98 -2.45 10.53
C THR A 162 -0.27 -1.13 10.81
N GLY A 163 -0.49 -0.10 9.97
CA GLY A 163 0.38 1.07 9.97
C GLY A 163 1.78 0.76 9.39
N SER A 164 2.64 1.76 9.34
CA SER A 164 4.02 1.58 8.84
C SER A 164 4.94 0.99 9.91
N MET A 165 5.89 0.18 9.47
CA MET A 165 6.93 -0.43 10.28
C MET A 165 8.30 -0.24 9.61
N PRO A 166 9.40 -0.12 10.38
CA PRO A 166 10.73 -0.05 9.80
C PRO A 166 11.07 -1.35 9.06
N TYR A 167 11.67 -1.23 7.89
CA TYR A 167 12.16 -2.34 7.08
C TYR A 167 13.63 -2.10 6.71
N VAL A 168 14.47 -3.17 6.69
CA VAL A 168 15.90 -3.11 6.34
C VAL A 168 16.22 -4.15 5.29
#